data_a85d1f19b9926cffa2d1b1eba540fb6d
#
_entry.id   a85d1f19b9926cffa2d1b1eba540fb6d
#
_cell.length_a   1.000
_cell.length_b   1.000
_cell.length_c   1.000
_cell.angle_alpha   90.00
_cell.angle_beta   90.00
_cell.angle_gamma   90.00
#
_symmetry.space_group_name_H-M   'P 1'
#
loop_
_entity.id
_entity.type
_entity.pdbx_description
1 polymer ?
#
loop_
_entity_poly.entity_id
_entity_poly.type
_entity_poly.pdbx_seq_one_letter_code
_entity_poly.pdbx_strand_id
1 'polypeptide(L)'
;MAEFDLTTQRFKTLLQGNVDAIYFNEKLYIGKREEVFVYNESTGNFDLYYHLAGKDITLSCLHLDEKKNLWMGTTSNGLYCLSGDKKISQPVTRGNIASIYEDSSKELWICTWEEGLYRIKTDSTIENFRHDPKNPNSICADFVRSCCEDNAGNLWIGTFHGLNRYEKSTGKFQLYTANANKPDGLTHSSIWCIVKDEQGTIWLGTY
;
A
#
# COMPACT_ATOMS: atom_id res chain seq x y z
N MET A 1 10.96 -4.12 -16.64
CA MET A 1 9.57 -3.67 -16.87
C MET A 1 9.33 -3.53 -18.35
N ALA A 2 8.19 -3.92 -18.85
CA ALA A 2 7.83 -3.80 -20.25
C ALA A 2 6.41 -3.22 -20.40
N GLU A 3 6.22 -2.40 -21.42
CA GLU A 3 4.93 -1.88 -21.87
C GLU A 3 4.37 -2.82 -22.94
N PHE A 4 3.07 -3.14 -22.87
CA PHE A 4 2.39 -3.87 -23.93
C PHE A 4 1.53 -2.90 -24.74
N ASP A 5 1.86 -2.72 -26.00
CA ASP A 5 1.07 -1.92 -26.93
C ASP A 5 -0.09 -2.75 -27.47
N LEU A 6 -1.31 -2.37 -27.07
CA LEU A 6 -2.54 -3.05 -27.48
C LEU A 6 -2.82 -2.98 -29.00
N THR A 7 -2.29 -1.95 -29.68
CA THR A 7 -2.52 -1.76 -31.12
C THR A 7 -1.60 -2.67 -31.93
N THR A 8 -0.33 -2.69 -31.58
CA THR A 8 0.68 -3.49 -32.30
C THR A 8 0.85 -4.90 -31.74
N GLN A 9 0.27 -5.19 -30.56
CA GLN A 9 0.39 -6.44 -29.81
C GLN A 9 1.85 -6.82 -29.53
N ARG A 10 2.68 -5.84 -29.26
CA ARG A 10 4.13 -6.03 -28.99
C ARG A 10 4.50 -5.49 -27.62
N PHE A 11 5.51 -6.12 -27.04
CA PHE A 11 6.15 -5.62 -25.83
C PHE A 11 7.30 -4.69 -26.18
N LYS A 12 7.36 -3.54 -25.49
CA LYS A 12 8.51 -2.65 -25.51
C LYS A 12 9.15 -2.69 -24.12
N THR A 13 10.42 -3.03 -24.04
CA THR A 13 11.17 -2.96 -22.78
C THR A 13 11.44 -1.50 -22.45
N LEU A 14 10.84 -1.02 -21.35
CA LEU A 14 11.05 0.35 -20.86
C LEU A 14 12.23 0.43 -19.89
N LEU A 15 12.46 -0.62 -19.10
CA LEU A 15 13.54 -0.69 -18.12
C LEU A 15 14.04 -2.12 -17.98
N GLN A 16 15.37 -2.29 -17.97
CA GLN A 16 16.01 -3.58 -17.68
C GLN A 16 16.29 -3.71 -16.17
N GLY A 17 16.18 -4.94 -15.67
CA GLY A 17 16.41 -5.29 -14.27
C GLY A 17 15.15 -5.29 -13.42
N ASN A 18 15.34 -5.47 -12.12
CA ASN A 18 14.25 -5.54 -11.16
C ASN A 18 13.67 -4.16 -10.89
N VAL A 19 12.36 -4.13 -10.68
CA VAL A 19 11.60 -2.98 -10.19
C VAL A 19 10.96 -3.44 -8.88
N ASP A 20 11.26 -2.72 -7.80
CA ASP A 20 10.85 -3.10 -6.45
C ASP A 20 9.49 -2.50 -6.08
N ALA A 21 9.17 -1.33 -6.64
CA ALA A 21 7.91 -0.64 -6.43
C ALA A 21 7.40 0.05 -7.70
N ILE A 22 6.09 0.10 -7.88
CA ILE A 22 5.42 0.79 -8.99
C ILE A 22 4.28 1.61 -8.44
N TYR A 23 4.13 2.84 -8.92
CA TYR A 23 2.99 3.70 -8.62
C TYR A 23 2.59 4.49 -9.87
N PHE A 24 1.31 4.51 -10.17
CA PHE A 24 0.75 5.27 -11.28
C PHE A 24 -0.34 6.22 -10.79
N ASN A 25 -0.15 7.52 -11.05
CA ASN A 25 -1.15 8.56 -10.90
C ASN A 25 -0.76 9.70 -11.84
N GLU A 26 -1.46 9.86 -12.97
CA GLU A 26 -1.09 10.76 -14.08
C GLU A 26 0.31 10.46 -14.67
N LYS A 27 1.29 10.15 -13.82
CA LYS A 27 2.66 9.75 -14.18
C LYS A 27 3.00 8.39 -13.60
N LEU A 28 3.87 7.68 -14.30
CA LEU A 28 4.39 6.40 -13.84
C LEU A 28 5.67 6.63 -13.03
N TYR A 29 5.63 6.25 -11.77
CA TYR A 29 6.79 6.22 -10.88
C TYR A 29 7.23 4.78 -10.65
N ILE A 30 8.52 4.56 -10.60
CA ILE A 30 9.10 3.26 -10.25
C ILE A 30 10.16 3.43 -9.17
N GLY A 31 10.20 2.47 -8.25
CA GLY A 31 11.24 2.31 -7.25
C GLY A 31 12.20 1.20 -7.65
N LYS A 32 13.49 1.46 -7.54
CA LYS A 32 14.55 0.48 -7.76
C LYS A 32 15.60 0.65 -6.68
N ARG A 33 15.65 -0.29 -5.73
CA ARG A 33 16.43 -0.13 -4.51
C ARG A 33 16.08 1.17 -3.79
N GLU A 34 17.05 2.08 -3.63
CA GLU A 34 16.91 3.39 -2.97
C GLU A 34 16.54 4.54 -3.93
N GLU A 35 16.34 4.25 -5.21
CA GLU A 35 16.09 5.27 -6.23
C GLU A 35 14.65 5.25 -6.69
N VAL A 36 14.07 6.43 -6.88
CA VAL A 36 12.78 6.63 -7.52
C VAL A 36 12.97 7.30 -8.86
N PHE A 37 12.36 6.75 -9.90
CA PHE A 37 12.36 7.28 -11.24
C PHE A 37 10.94 7.64 -11.66
N VAL A 38 10.82 8.60 -12.57
CA VAL A 38 9.56 8.98 -13.20
C VAL A 38 9.66 8.80 -14.70
N TYR A 39 8.61 8.25 -15.31
CA TYR A 39 8.56 8.10 -16.76
C TYR A 39 8.38 9.45 -17.44
N ASN A 40 9.24 9.74 -18.41
CA ASN A 40 9.21 10.94 -19.24
C ASN A 40 8.66 10.57 -20.62
N GLU A 41 7.43 10.95 -20.89
CA GLU A 41 6.75 10.64 -22.15
C GLU A 41 7.45 11.26 -23.38
N SER A 42 8.08 12.44 -23.20
CA SER A 42 8.74 13.16 -24.31
C SER A 42 10.00 12.43 -24.80
N THR A 43 10.71 11.76 -23.89
CA THR A 43 11.96 11.03 -24.22
C THR A 43 11.73 9.53 -24.33
N GLY A 44 10.61 9.01 -23.78
CA GLY A 44 10.33 7.59 -23.65
C GLY A 44 11.24 6.86 -22.66
N ASN A 45 11.88 7.59 -21.75
CA ASN A 45 12.82 7.06 -20.76
C ASN A 45 12.36 7.36 -19.34
N PHE A 46 13.07 6.77 -18.37
CA PHE A 46 12.90 7.06 -16.95
C PHE A 46 13.98 8.05 -16.49
N ASP A 47 13.56 9.18 -15.96
CA ASP A 47 14.42 10.16 -15.35
C ASP A 47 14.50 9.93 -13.84
N LEU A 48 15.68 10.09 -13.23
CA LEU A 48 15.85 10.01 -11.79
C LEU A 48 15.05 11.15 -11.13
N TYR A 49 14.07 10.76 -10.30
CA TYR A 49 13.22 11.70 -9.55
C TYR A 49 13.80 11.99 -8.16
N TYR A 50 14.21 10.95 -7.45
CA TYR A 50 14.79 11.06 -6.11
C TYR A 50 15.71 9.89 -5.79
N HIS A 51 16.75 10.15 -4.99
CA HIS A 51 17.64 9.16 -4.42
C HIS A 51 17.55 9.23 -2.90
N LEU A 52 17.06 8.16 -2.26
CA LEU A 52 16.93 8.07 -0.82
C LEU A 52 18.28 7.69 -0.20
N ALA A 53 18.90 8.65 0.48
CA ALA A 53 20.22 8.44 1.08
C ALA A 53 20.16 7.42 2.23
N GLY A 54 21.00 6.41 2.19
CA GLY A 54 21.11 5.38 3.23
C GLY A 54 21.83 4.14 2.71
N LYS A 55 22.12 3.22 3.63
CA LYS A 55 22.69 1.91 3.27
C LYS A 55 21.58 0.86 3.26
N ASP A 56 21.66 -0.05 2.30
CA ASP A 56 20.79 -1.24 2.20
C ASP A 56 19.29 -0.93 2.20
N ILE A 57 18.91 0.21 1.58
CA ILE A 57 17.51 0.58 1.39
C ILE A 57 16.97 -0.14 0.15
N THR A 58 15.81 -0.79 0.30
CA THR A 58 15.03 -1.32 -0.80
C THR A 58 13.59 -0.84 -0.67
N LEU A 59 13.12 -0.13 -1.68
CA LEU A 59 11.74 0.34 -1.76
C LEU A 59 10.79 -0.85 -1.92
N SER A 60 9.66 -0.82 -1.24
CA SER A 60 8.61 -1.84 -1.33
C SER A 60 7.32 -1.31 -1.95
N CYS A 61 7.01 -0.05 -1.72
CA CYS A 61 5.84 0.61 -2.29
C CYS A 61 6.06 2.12 -2.38
N LEU A 62 5.30 2.75 -3.27
CA LEU A 62 5.27 4.19 -3.49
C LEU A 62 3.83 4.68 -3.45
N HIS A 63 3.62 5.91 -2.98
CA HIS A 63 2.33 6.60 -3.04
C HIS A 63 2.55 8.11 -3.13
N LEU A 64 1.82 8.78 -4.01
CA LEU A 64 1.82 10.24 -4.11
C LEU A 64 0.48 10.73 -3.56
N ASP A 65 0.52 11.42 -2.41
CA ASP A 65 -0.69 11.95 -1.79
C ASP A 65 -1.25 13.17 -2.55
N GLU A 66 -2.44 13.61 -2.18
CA GLU A 66 -3.08 14.77 -2.80
C GLU A 66 -2.26 16.06 -2.65
N LYS A 67 -1.47 16.18 -1.58
CA LYS A 67 -0.55 17.31 -1.35
C LYS A 67 0.74 17.22 -2.16
N LYS A 68 0.87 16.20 -3.03
CA LYS A 68 2.05 15.90 -3.84
C LYS A 68 3.28 15.52 -3.01
N ASN A 69 3.09 15.01 -1.80
CA ASN A 69 4.18 14.37 -1.07
C ASN A 69 4.35 12.93 -1.57
N LEU A 70 5.60 12.54 -1.85
CA LEU A 70 5.92 11.17 -2.22
C LEU A 70 6.24 10.34 -0.98
N TRP A 71 5.37 9.39 -0.70
CA TRP A 71 5.53 8.41 0.35
C TRP A 71 6.25 7.18 -0.19
N MET A 72 7.29 6.76 0.52
CA MET A 72 8.18 5.68 0.10
C MET A 72 8.27 4.65 1.23
N GLY A 73 7.63 3.50 1.04
CA GLY A 73 7.77 2.36 1.92
C GLY A 73 9.03 1.56 1.58
N THR A 74 9.66 0.98 2.58
CA THR A 74 10.87 0.17 2.43
C THR A 74 10.71 -1.20 3.09
N THR A 75 11.57 -2.14 2.73
CA THR A 75 11.54 -3.51 3.27
C THR A 75 12.12 -3.62 4.68
N SER A 76 12.90 -2.66 5.15
CA SER A 76 13.60 -2.76 6.45
C SER A 76 13.93 -1.43 7.11
N ASN A 77 13.62 -0.31 6.46
CA ASN A 77 14.00 1.03 6.94
C ASN A 77 12.78 1.92 7.21
N GLY A 78 11.58 1.35 7.16
CA GLY A 78 10.33 2.02 7.47
C GLY A 78 9.78 2.88 6.35
N LEU A 79 9.01 3.89 6.75
CA LEU A 79 8.30 4.80 5.86
C LEU A 79 9.02 6.15 5.78
N TYR A 80 9.25 6.62 4.57
CA TYR A 80 9.77 7.95 4.28
C TYR A 80 8.73 8.79 3.56
N CYS A 81 8.75 10.09 3.83
CA CYS A 81 7.94 11.08 3.13
C CYS A 81 8.85 12.17 2.55
N LEU A 82 8.80 12.34 1.24
CA LEU A 82 9.43 13.45 0.53
C LEU A 82 8.36 14.50 0.24
N SER A 83 8.42 15.61 0.93
CA SER A 83 7.49 16.72 0.73
C SER A 83 7.75 17.47 -0.58
N GLY A 84 6.77 18.23 -1.05
CA GLY A 84 6.88 19.00 -2.29
C GLY A 84 8.03 20.00 -2.31
N ASP A 85 8.50 20.49 -1.15
CA ASP A 85 9.69 21.32 -0.98
C ASP A 85 10.99 20.51 -0.90
N LYS A 86 10.95 19.22 -1.23
CA LYS A 86 12.06 18.23 -1.24
C LYS A 86 12.68 17.95 0.13
N LYS A 87 11.96 18.20 1.20
CA LYS A 87 12.38 17.74 2.54
C LYS A 87 11.96 16.32 2.79
N ILE A 88 12.88 15.53 3.33
CA ILE A 88 12.65 14.14 3.69
C ILE A 88 12.34 14.03 5.19
N SER A 89 11.37 13.21 5.52
CA SER A 89 11.03 12.83 6.91
C SER A 89 10.77 11.34 7.01
N GLN A 90 10.89 10.78 8.22
CA GLN A 90 10.59 9.39 8.54
C GLN A 90 9.56 9.36 9.69
N PRO A 91 8.28 9.51 9.37
CA PRO A 91 7.28 9.89 10.37
C PRO A 91 6.81 8.76 11.29
N VAL A 92 6.89 7.48 10.90
CA VAL A 92 6.11 6.45 11.56
C VAL A 92 6.95 5.32 12.14
N THR A 93 7.44 4.43 11.30
CA THR A 93 8.05 3.16 11.70
C THR A 93 9.37 2.94 10.99
N ARG A 94 10.21 2.07 11.54
CA ARG A 94 11.41 1.54 10.89
C ARG A 94 11.23 0.11 10.38
N GLY A 95 10.02 -0.44 10.52
CA GLY A 95 9.68 -1.79 10.06
C GLY A 95 9.48 -1.88 8.55
N ASN A 96 9.12 -3.07 8.12
CA ASN A 96 8.82 -3.38 6.70
C ASN A 96 7.43 -2.86 6.33
N ILE A 97 7.35 -2.01 5.30
CA ILE A 97 6.10 -1.48 4.77
C ILE A 97 5.62 -2.37 3.63
N ALA A 98 4.40 -2.87 3.74
CA ALA A 98 3.77 -3.72 2.72
C ALA A 98 3.04 -2.90 1.65
N SER A 99 2.24 -1.91 2.07
CA SER A 99 1.52 -1.02 1.16
C SER A 99 1.12 0.28 1.83
N ILE A 100 0.77 1.27 1.02
CA ILE A 100 0.27 2.58 1.43
C ILE A 100 -1.04 2.83 0.68
N TYR A 101 -2.07 3.29 1.38
CA TYR A 101 -3.37 3.62 0.83
C TYR A 101 -3.86 4.96 1.36
N GLU A 102 -4.34 5.85 0.49
CA GLU A 102 -4.99 7.11 0.85
C GLU A 102 -6.51 6.93 0.71
N ASP A 103 -7.24 7.16 1.80
CA ASP A 103 -8.70 7.03 1.81
C ASP A 103 -9.40 8.29 1.30
N SER A 104 -10.73 8.24 1.20
CA SER A 104 -11.55 9.36 0.73
C SER A 104 -11.47 10.60 1.64
N SER A 105 -11.10 10.43 2.90
CA SER A 105 -10.87 11.50 3.88
C SER A 105 -9.45 12.07 3.83
N LYS A 106 -8.62 11.60 2.89
CA LYS A 106 -7.20 11.98 2.72
C LYS A 106 -6.31 11.58 3.89
N GLU A 107 -6.69 10.52 4.56
CA GLU A 107 -5.89 9.89 5.59
C GLU A 107 -5.11 8.72 5.00
N LEU A 108 -3.85 8.58 5.43
CA LEU A 108 -2.97 7.54 4.92
C LEU A 108 -3.00 6.32 5.83
N TRP A 109 -3.18 5.17 5.23
CA TRP A 109 -3.17 3.88 5.88
C TRP A 109 -1.91 3.11 5.44
N ILE A 110 -1.08 2.76 6.43
CA ILE A 110 0.23 2.14 6.21
C ILE A 110 0.16 0.71 6.71
N CYS A 111 0.18 -0.24 5.79
CA CYS A 111 0.20 -1.66 6.09
C CYS A 111 1.63 -2.09 6.37
N THR A 112 1.85 -2.82 7.47
CA THR A 112 3.17 -3.31 7.85
C THR A 112 3.21 -4.82 8.01
N TRP A 113 4.40 -5.40 7.92
CA TRP A 113 4.56 -6.85 8.05
C TRP A 113 4.47 -7.35 9.50
N GLU A 114 4.82 -6.53 10.48
CA GLU A 114 4.94 -7.00 11.87
C GLU A 114 4.45 -5.99 12.91
N GLU A 115 4.08 -4.80 12.47
CA GLU A 115 3.72 -3.70 13.38
C GLU A 115 2.24 -3.30 13.28
N GLY A 116 1.41 -4.10 12.61
CA GLY A 116 -0.02 -3.83 12.42
C GLY A 116 -0.29 -2.78 11.35
N LEU A 117 -1.31 -1.98 11.56
CA LEU A 117 -1.79 -0.97 10.65
C LEU A 117 -1.63 0.41 11.27
N TYR A 118 -0.94 1.32 10.58
CA TYR A 118 -0.88 2.72 10.99
C TYR A 118 -1.87 3.57 10.18
N ARG A 119 -2.41 4.58 10.83
CA ARG A 119 -3.21 5.65 10.22
C ARG A 119 -2.53 6.98 10.49
N ILE A 120 -2.26 7.72 9.43
CA ILE A 120 -1.77 9.10 9.52
C ILE A 120 -2.92 10.02 9.12
N LYS A 121 -3.43 10.77 10.08
CA LYS A 121 -4.54 11.71 9.86
C LYS A 121 -4.08 12.98 9.15
N THR A 122 -5.03 13.73 8.64
CA THR A 122 -4.77 15.02 7.95
C THR A 122 -4.12 16.08 8.85
N ASP A 123 -4.30 15.98 10.17
CA ASP A 123 -3.64 16.81 11.20
C ASP A 123 -2.25 16.27 11.61
N SER A 124 -1.77 15.24 10.93
CA SER A 124 -0.52 14.52 11.20
C SER A 124 -0.53 13.68 12.48
N THR A 125 -1.68 13.48 13.12
CA THR A 125 -1.82 12.53 14.22
C THR A 125 -1.63 11.10 13.69
N ILE A 126 -0.86 10.29 14.42
CA ILE A 126 -0.57 8.91 14.05
C ILE A 126 -1.24 7.97 15.05
N GLU A 127 -2.01 7.03 14.52
CA GLU A 127 -2.62 5.93 15.28
C GLU A 127 -2.00 4.61 14.82
N ASN A 128 -1.84 3.65 15.74
CA ASN A 128 -1.40 2.30 15.43
C ASN A 128 -2.42 1.29 15.93
N PHE A 129 -2.93 0.46 15.03
CA PHE A 129 -3.86 -0.62 15.30
C PHE A 129 -3.10 -1.94 15.32
N ARG A 130 -3.04 -2.57 16.48
CA ARG A 130 -2.36 -3.85 16.69
C ARG A 130 -3.34 -4.95 17.11
N HIS A 131 -2.94 -6.18 16.84
CA HIS A 131 -3.66 -7.34 17.34
C HIS A 131 -3.58 -7.41 18.86
N ASP A 132 -4.74 -7.51 19.50
CA ASP A 132 -4.86 -7.79 20.93
C ASP A 132 -5.74 -9.03 21.11
N PRO A 133 -5.18 -10.18 21.56
CA PRO A 133 -5.93 -11.42 21.75
C PRO A 133 -7.03 -11.33 22.83
N LYS A 134 -6.99 -10.29 23.67
CA LYS A 134 -8.00 -10.02 24.69
C LYS A 134 -9.12 -9.11 24.20
N ASN A 135 -8.92 -8.46 23.05
CA ASN A 135 -9.90 -7.54 22.47
C ASN A 135 -10.46 -8.10 21.14
N PRO A 136 -11.66 -8.66 21.11
CA PRO A 136 -12.24 -9.22 19.89
C PRO A 136 -12.56 -8.16 18.81
N ASN A 137 -12.50 -6.87 19.17
CA ASN A 137 -12.68 -5.76 18.23
C ASN A 137 -11.35 -5.18 17.73
N SER A 138 -10.20 -5.82 18.03
CA SER A 138 -8.92 -5.45 17.46
C SER A 138 -8.72 -6.07 16.08
N ILE A 139 -7.74 -5.58 15.32
CA ILE A 139 -7.29 -6.23 14.09
C ILE A 139 -6.84 -7.66 14.38
N CYS A 140 -7.11 -8.61 13.48
CA CYS A 140 -6.88 -10.03 13.76
C CYS A 140 -5.41 -10.46 13.71
N ALA A 141 -4.52 -9.66 13.13
CA ALA A 141 -3.09 -9.94 13.05
C ALA A 141 -2.30 -8.66 12.80
N ASP A 142 -1.04 -8.63 13.26
CA ASP A 142 -0.11 -7.53 13.00
C ASP A 142 0.56 -7.61 11.61
N PHE A 143 0.40 -8.73 10.92
CA PHE A 143 0.87 -8.92 9.55
C PHE A 143 -0.18 -8.42 8.56
N VAL A 144 -0.08 -7.15 8.18
CA VAL A 144 -1.04 -6.45 7.30
C VAL A 144 -0.42 -6.26 5.92
N ARG A 145 -1.14 -6.69 4.88
CA ARG A 145 -0.61 -6.70 3.51
C ARG A 145 -1.14 -5.57 2.64
N SER A 146 -2.44 -5.36 2.70
CA SER A 146 -3.13 -4.45 1.78
C SER A 146 -4.42 -3.97 2.41
N CYS A 147 -4.86 -2.79 2.05
CA CYS A 147 -6.18 -2.29 2.43
C CYS A 147 -6.80 -1.43 1.32
N CYS A 148 -8.12 -1.30 1.34
CA CYS A 148 -8.85 -0.33 0.53
C CYS A 148 -10.16 0.07 1.21
N GLU A 149 -10.71 1.23 0.84
CA GLU A 149 -11.97 1.74 1.34
C GLU A 149 -13.15 1.32 0.43
N ASP A 150 -14.26 0.85 1.03
CA ASP A 150 -15.49 0.59 0.30
C ASP A 150 -16.29 1.89 0.04
N ASN A 151 -17.40 1.78 -0.71
CA ASN A 151 -18.25 2.92 -1.03
C ASN A 151 -19.04 3.45 0.20
N ALA A 152 -19.07 2.70 1.29
CA ALA A 152 -19.68 3.11 2.55
C ALA A 152 -18.68 3.76 3.52
N GLY A 153 -17.40 3.90 3.11
CA GLY A 153 -16.33 4.49 3.91
C GLY A 153 -15.71 3.55 4.94
N ASN A 154 -15.98 2.23 4.87
CA ASN A 154 -15.29 1.27 5.73
C ASN A 154 -13.97 0.84 5.08
N LEU A 155 -12.96 0.58 5.91
CA LEU A 155 -11.68 0.09 5.41
C LEU A 155 -11.65 -1.44 5.46
N TRP A 156 -11.36 -2.07 4.34
CA TRP A 156 -11.11 -3.50 4.22
C TRP A 156 -9.62 -3.77 4.27
N ILE A 157 -9.20 -4.68 5.13
CA ILE A 157 -7.79 -4.88 5.49
C ILE A 157 -7.46 -6.36 5.37
N GLY A 158 -6.55 -6.68 4.47
CA GLY A 158 -6.03 -8.01 4.26
C GLY A 158 -4.87 -8.32 5.19
N THR A 159 -5.00 -9.41 5.94
CA THR A 159 -3.95 -9.91 6.81
C THR A 159 -3.61 -11.36 6.46
N PHE A 160 -2.58 -11.89 7.09
CA PHE A 160 -2.23 -13.31 6.95
C PHE A 160 -3.26 -14.26 7.60
N HIS A 161 -4.09 -13.77 8.55
CA HIS A 161 -5.04 -14.57 9.31
C HIS A 161 -6.51 -14.27 9.03
N GLY A 162 -6.82 -13.38 8.10
CA GLY A 162 -8.19 -13.05 7.73
C GLY A 162 -8.31 -11.71 7.03
N LEU A 163 -9.54 -11.44 6.59
CA LEU A 163 -9.98 -10.15 6.10
C LEU A 163 -10.65 -9.42 7.25
N ASN A 164 -10.19 -8.20 7.54
CA ASN A 164 -10.84 -7.33 8.53
C ASN A 164 -11.62 -6.23 7.81
N ARG A 165 -12.78 -5.88 8.34
CA ARG A 165 -13.49 -4.65 8.00
C ARG A 165 -13.40 -3.72 9.20
N TYR A 166 -12.78 -2.58 9.02
CA TYR A 166 -12.72 -1.52 10.03
C TYR A 166 -13.84 -0.51 9.77
N GLU A 167 -14.75 -0.39 10.70
CA GLU A 167 -15.84 0.57 10.65
C GLU A 167 -15.37 1.88 11.30
N LYS A 168 -15.10 2.89 10.48
CA LYS A 168 -14.53 4.17 10.94
C LYS A 168 -15.42 4.89 11.96
N SER A 169 -16.74 4.74 11.85
CA SER A 169 -17.72 5.38 12.74
C SER A 169 -17.70 4.84 14.15
N THR A 170 -17.38 3.56 14.34
CA THR A 170 -17.39 2.88 15.66
C THR A 170 -15.99 2.54 16.16
N GLY A 171 -14.97 2.60 15.28
CA GLY A 171 -13.61 2.20 15.61
C GLY A 171 -13.42 0.69 15.81
N LYS A 172 -14.34 -0.14 15.32
CA LYS A 172 -14.34 -1.59 15.54
C LYS A 172 -13.89 -2.35 14.30
N PHE A 173 -13.20 -3.46 14.53
CA PHE A 173 -12.84 -4.43 13.51
C PHE A 173 -13.81 -5.61 13.51
N GLN A 174 -14.26 -6.02 12.34
CA GLN A 174 -15.01 -7.25 12.11
C GLN A 174 -14.14 -8.20 11.30
N LEU A 175 -13.96 -9.42 11.79
CA LEU A 175 -13.13 -10.44 11.17
C LEU A 175 -13.95 -11.36 10.26
N TYR A 176 -13.41 -11.65 9.08
CA TYR A 176 -13.87 -12.67 8.14
C TYR A 176 -12.72 -13.67 7.89
N THR A 177 -13.01 -14.95 8.06
CA THR A 177 -12.06 -16.04 7.83
C THR A 177 -12.64 -17.08 6.88
N ALA A 178 -11.77 -17.86 6.26
CA ALA A 178 -12.19 -19.02 5.49
C ALA A 178 -12.96 -19.99 6.37
N ASN A 179 -14.06 -20.52 5.85
CA ASN A 179 -14.88 -21.50 6.52
C ASN A 179 -15.37 -22.53 5.49
N ALA A 180 -14.86 -23.75 5.56
CA ALA A 180 -15.20 -24.83 4.64
C ALA A 180 -16.71 -25.18 4.62
N ASN A 181 -17.45 -24.81 5.68
CA ASN A 181 -18.89 -25.04 5.78
C ASN A 181 -19.74 -23.88 5.21
N LYS A 182 -19.11 -22.82 4.69
CA LYS A 182 -19.79 -21.69 4.07
C LYS A 182 -19.36 -21.58 2.61
N PRO A 183 -20.15 -22.10 1.65
CA PRO A 183 -19.80 -22.05 0.22
C PRO A 183 -19.59 -20.62 -0.32
N ASP A 184 -20.28 -19.63 0.27
CA ASP A 184 -20.20 -18.21 -0.10
C ASP A 184 -19.18 -17.42 0.74
N GLY A 185 -18.31 -18.10 1.50
CA GLY A 185 -17.28 -17.49 2.34
C GLY A 185 -15.96 -17.32 1.60
N LEU A 186 -14.99 -16.77 2.34
CA LEU A 186 -13.60 -16.73 1.86
C LEU A 186 -13.08 -18.14 1.62
N THR A 187 -12.38 -18.33 0.51
CA THR A 187 -11.74 -19.61 0.15
C THR A 187 -10.46 -19.86 0.96
N HIS A 188 -9.77 -18.79 1.33
CA HIS A 188 -8.54 -18.83 2.13
C HIS A 188 -8.46 -17.62 3.05
N SER A 189 -7.92 -17.80 4.27
CA SER A 189 -7.81 -16.70 5.25
C SER A 189 -6.63 -15.76 4.98
N SER A 190 -5.60 -16.19 4.26
CA SER A 190 -4.46 -15.33 3.94
C SER A 190 -4.80 -14.42 2.76
N ILE A 191 -4.95 -13.13 3.02
CA ILE A 191 -5.29 -12.11 2.02
C ILE A 191 -4.01 -11.38 1.62
N TRP A 192 -3.64 -11.46 0.34
CA TRP A 192 -2.41 -10.88 -0.19
C TRP A 192 -2.58 -9.51 -0.82
N CYS A 193 -3.69 -9.31 -1.51
CA CYS A 193 -4.01 -8.02 -2.09
C CYS A 193 -5.51 -7.76 -2.05
N ILE A 194 -5.86 -6.49 -2.01
CA ILE A 194 -7.23 -6.00 -2.08
C ILE A 194 -7.26 -4.89 -3.11
N VAL A 195 -8.21 -4.96 -4.04
CA VAL A 195 -8.43 -3.93 -5.05
C VAL A 195 -9.93 -3.64 -5.13
N LYS A 196 -10.29 -2.37 -5.21
CA LYS A 196 -11.64 -1.94 -5.51
C LYS A 196 -11.70 -1.49 -6.98
N ASP A 197 -12.64 -2.02 -7.76
CA ASP A 197 -12.88 -1.59 -9.12
C ASP A 197 -13.75 -0.32 -9.18
N GLU A 198 -13.94 0.21 -10.39
CA GLU A 198 -14.74 1.42 -10.64
C GLU A 198 -16.22 1.24 -10.28
N GLN A 199 -16.73 0.01 -10.28
CA GLN A 199 -18.09 -0.33 -9.90
C GLN A 199 -18.26 -0.44 -8.37
N GLY A 200 -17.16 -0.40 -7.62
CA GLY A 200 -17.12 -0.50 -6.17
C GLY A 200 -17.02 -1.94 -5.65
N THR A 201 -16.81 -2.92 -6.54
CA THR A 201 -16.57 -4.30 -6.15
C THR A 201 -15.18 -4.45 -5.56
N ILE A 202 -15.09 -5.16 -4.43
CA ILE A 202 -13.82 -5.46 -3.78
C ILE A 202 -13.34 -6.84 -4.23
N TRP A 203 -12.18 -6.85 -4.87
CA TRP A 203 -11.49 -8.04 -5.32
C TRP A 203 -10.41 -8.43 -4.31
N LEU A 204 -10.35 -9.71 -3.97
CA LEU A 204 -9.41 -10.24 -3.00
C LEU A 204 -8.50 -11.26 -3.68
N GLY A 205 -7.19 -11.03 -3.60
CA GLY A 205 -6.20 -12.04 -3.93
C GLY A 205 -5.85 -12.83 -2.67
N THR A 206 -6.07 -14.14 -2.69
CA THR A 206 -5.74 -15.08 -1.61
C THR A 206 -4.60 -16.00 -2.02
N TYR A 207 -4.08 -16.76 -1.05
CA TYR A 207 -3.05 -17.78 -1.31
C TYR A 207 -3.61 -19.01 -1.99
#